data_c508a379792d407ca35df85b36158004
#
_entry.id   c508a379792d407ca35df85b36158004
#
_cell.length_a   1.000
_cell.length_b   1.000
_cell.length_c   1.000
_cell.angle_alpha   90.00
_cell.angle_beta   90.00
_cell.angle_gamma   90.00
#
_symmetry.space_group_name_H-M   'P 1'
#
loop_
_entity.id
_entity.type
_entity.pdbx_description
1 polymer ?
#
loop_
_entity_poly.entity_id
_entity_poly.type
_entity_poly.pdbx_seq_one_letter_code
_entity_poly.pdbx_strand_id
1 'polypeptide(L)'
;MKPFYDNQFLGVFIYDPINNDTLVKYNSEKYFTPASTTKIATLYTALNVLPKNIPTLKYHTTGDTIYIEGTGDPSLLHPYFKDSTALHFLKGYNHIKLNLNNFKTTAYGPGWAWEDYDAYYQPERSSFPMYGNVLSVYKNDSITITPSIFKNNILAMVAPKARDQHRNIFYNDLNKKDTTVTPFIVDDTLVKSLLDSALNKNVELITKFPEVNKQTVYSIPTDSILKRMMAVSDNFLAEQLLISSSATLSDTLSFRKAQRYILEHHLADLKQPPRWVDGSGLSRYNLFTPESLVHILKKIYMEQSQERIFDLFPAGGVSGTLTNWYGGINEPYLYAKSGSLGNVYCLSGYLRTKSDKTLIFSIMNNHYKQPTEEIKKRMQLVFENLRDHY
;
A
#
# COMPACT_ATOMS: atom_id res chain seq x y z
N MET A 1 24.51 7.39 24.37
CA MET A 1 23.23 7.39 23.63
C MET A 1 22.19 8.35 24.20
N LYS A 2 22.12 8.53 25.53
CA LYS A 2 21.06 9.33 26.18
C LYS A 2 20.86 10.76 25.61
N PRO A 3 21.90 11.63 25.46
CA PRO A 3 21.63 13.02 25.05
C PRO A 3 20.94 13.18 23.69
N PHE A 4 21.14 12.23 22.77
CA PHE A 4 20.53 12.30 21.43
C PHE A 4 19.02 12.04 21.45
N TYR A 5 18.56 11.15 22.32
CA TYR A 5 17.17 10.73 22.38
C TYR A 5 16.34 11.45 23.47
N ASP A 6 16.94 12.34 24.26
CA ASP A 6 16.28 12.95 25.43
C ASP A 6 15.06 13.83 25.06
N ASN A 7 15.04 14.43 23.86
CA ASN A 7 13.98 15.33 23.42
C ASN A 7 13.09 14.74 22.30
N GLN A 8 12.99 13.40 22.23
CA GLN A 8 12.17 12.70 21.26
C GLN A 8 11.61 11.41 21.85
N PHE A 9 10.62 10.83 21.19
CA PHE A 9 10.03 9.58 21.64
C PHE A 9 10.67 8.41 20.88
N LEU A 10 11.31 7.52 21.60
CA LEU A 10 11.89 6.27 21.10
C LEU A 10 11.15 5.09 21.70
N GLY A 11 10.72 4.15 20.86
CA GLY A 11 10.22 2.83 21.22
C GLY A 11 11.01 1.75 20.52
N VAL A 12 11.44 0.70 21.24
CA VAL A 12 12.23 -0.41 20.71
C VAL A 12 11.72 -1.72 21.26
N PHE A 13 11.52 -2.68 20.37
CA PHE A 13 11.31 -4.08 20.75
C PHE A 13 12.09 -4.98 19.79
N ILE A 14 12.96 -5.86 20.34
CA ILE A 14 13.77 -6.82 19.60
C ILE A 14 13.59 -8.18 20.23
N TYR A 15 13.26 -9.17 19.41
CA TYR A 15 12.81 -10.47 19.82
C TYR A 15 13.46 -11.59 19.00
N ASP A 16 13.89 -12.65 19.68
CA ASP A 16 14.34 -13.91 19.08
C ASP A 16 13.13 -14.88 19.00
N PRO A 17 12.61 -15.19 17.81
CA PRO A 17 11.45 -16.04 17.66
C PRO A 17 11.71 -17.51 17.94
N ILE A 18 12.98 -17.97 17.85
CA ILE A 18 13.34 -19.38 18.05
C ILE A 18 13.44 -19.67 19.54
N ASN A 19 14.18 -18.83 20.27
CA ASN A 19 14.35 -19.00 21.71
C ASN A 19 13.19 -18.43 22.53
N ASN A 20 12.23 -17.76 21.86
CA ASN A 20 11.13 -17.03 22.48
C ASN A 20 11.61 -16.00 23.51
N ASP A 21 12.70 -15.30 23.20
CA ASP A 21 13.40 -14.39 24.12
C ASP A 21 13.30 -12.92 23.67
N THR A 22 13.17 -12.04 24.64
CA THR A 22 13.14 -10.58 24.43
C THR A 22 14.49 -9.97 24.70
N LEU A 23 15.21 -9.56 23.65
CA LEU A 23 16.56 -8.99 23.77
C LEU A 23 16.55 -7.54 24.22
N VAL A 24 15.61 -6.76 23.71
CA VAL A 24 15.45 -5.34 24.03
C VAL A 24 13.99 -4.99 24.17
N LYS A 25 13.65 -4.35 25.30
CA LYS A 25 12.31 -3.82 25.57
C LYS A 25 12.45 -2.39 26.14
N TYR A 26 12.15 -1.38 25.30
CA TYR A 26 12.19 0.01 25.71
C TYR A 26 10.96 0.76 25.14
N ASN A 27 10.10 1.29 26.01
CA ASN A 27 8.83 1.92 25.63
C ASN A 27 7.99 1.08 24.61
N SER A 28 8.19 -0.23 24.59
CA SER A 28 7.65 -1.10 23.53
C SER A 28 6.14 -1.26 23.57
N GLU A 29 5.52 -0.95 24.72
CA GLU A 29 4.05 -0.99 24.95
C GLU A 29 3.39 0.39 24.77
N LYS A 30 4.17 1.43 24.46
CA LYS A 30 3.65 2.79 24.22
C LYS A 30 3.24 2.93 22.76
N TYR A 31 2.19 3.72 22.53
CA TYR A 31 1.69 4.00 21.19
C TYR A 31 2.51 5.09 20.51
N PHE A 32 2.87 4.81 19.26
CA PHE A 32 3.61 5.68 18.36
C PHE A 32 2.85 5.86 17.05
N THR A 33 3.09 6.96 16.33
CA THR A 33 2.71 7.12 14.94
C THR A 33 3.61 6.21 14.09
N PRO A 34 3.07 5.17 13.44
CA PRO A 34 3.87 4.16 12.73
C PRO A 34 4.35 4.61 11.36
N ALA A 35 3.74 5.63 10.78
CA ALA A 35 3.88 5.95 9.36
C ALA A 35 3.69 4.67 8.51
N SER A 36 4.44 4.48 7.43
CA SER A 36 4.29 3.34 6.51
C SER A 36 4.65 1.97 7.08
N THR A 37 5.11 1.85 8.35
CA THR A 37 5.19 0.52 9.00
C THR A 37 3.80 -0.07 9.26
N THR A 38 2.73 0.73 9.22
CA THR A 38 1.32 0.27 9.17
C THR A 38 1.09 -0.77 8.08
N LYS A 39 1.81 -0.67 6.94
CA LYS A 39 1.71 -1.62 5.82
C LYS A 39 2.05 -3.06 6.19
N ILE A 40 2.70 -3.30 7.34
CA ILE A 40 2.92 -4.64 7.89
C ILE A 40 1.58 -5.28 8.27
N ALA A 41 0.66 -4.52 8.88
CA ALA A 41 -0.68 -5.02 9.18
C ALA A 41 -1.51 -5.22 7.91
N THR A 42 -1.35 -4.35 6.91
CA THR A 42 -1.98 -4.50 5.58
C THR A 42 -1.45 -5.74 4.86
N LEU A 43 -0.13 -5.96 4.87
CA LEU A 43 0.52 -7.16 4.34
C LEU A 43 -0.05 -8.42 5.01
N TYR A 44 -0.09 -8.44 6.34
CA TYR A 44 -0.62 -9.57 7.10
C TYR A 44 -2.08 -9.86 6.77
N THR A 45 -2.90 -8.81 6.61
CA THR A 45 -4.29 -8.95 6.18
C THR A 45 -4.39 -9.59 4.79
N ALA A 46 -3.62 -9.09 3.83
CA ALA A 46 -3.64 -9.60 2.47
C ALA A 46 -3.15 -11.04 2.39
N LEU A 47 -2.10 -11.41 3.13
CA LEU A 47 -1.59 -12.78 3.21
C LEU A 47 -2.61 -13.79 3.75
N ASN A 48 -3.51 -13.35 4.65
CA ASN A 48 -4.52 -14.22 5.26
C ASN A 48 -5.87 -14.24 4.52
N VAL A 49 -6.17 -13.22 3.71
CA VAL A 49 -7.51 -13.04 3.13
C VAL A 49 -7.50 -13.19 1.61
N LEU A 50 -6.46 -12.69 0.94
CA LEU A 50 -6.42 -12.71 -0.52
C LEU A 50 -5.92 -14.05 -1.06
N PRO A 51 -6.50 -14.56 -2.15
CA PRO A 51 -6.01 -15.75 -2.83
C PRO A 51 -4.68 -15.50 -3.56
N LYS A 52 -4.09 -16.56 -4.12
CA LYS A 52 -2.81 -16.51 -4.86
C LYS A 52 -2.80 -15.46 -5.97
N ASN A 53 -3.90 -15.33 -6.71
CA ASN A 53 -4.10 -14.29 -7.71
C ASN A 53 -5.18 -13.34 -7.22
N ILE A 54 -4.97 -12.02 -7.40
CA ILE A 54 -5.93 -11.03 -6.93
C ILE A 54 -7.25 -11.10 -7.71
N PRO A 55 -8.43 -11.07 -7.01
CA PRO A 55 -9.70 -10.97 -7.71
C PRO A 55 -9.81 -9.59 -8.37
N THR A 56 -10.07 -9.53 -9.68
CA THR A 56 -10.12 -8.27 -10.43
C THR A 56 -11.52 -7.75 -10.68
N LEU A 57 -12.49 -8.64 -10.88
CA LEU A 57 -13.91 -8.28 -10.94
C LEU A 57 -14.79 -9.46 -10.56
N LYS A 58 -15.99 -9.17 -10.06
CA LYS A 58 -17.08 -10.15 -9.92
C LYS A 58 -18.08 -9.95 -11.06
N TYR A 59 -18.64 -11.03 -11.55
CA TYR A 59 -19.55 -10.96 -12.69
C TYR A 59 -20.67 -11.99 -12.66
N HIS A 60 -21.69 -11.72 -13.46
CA HIS A 60 -22.75 -12.65 -13.85
C HIS A 60 -23.13 -12.41 -15.32
N THR A 61 -23.51 -13.45 -16.04
CA THR A 61 -23.88 -13.35 -17.45
C THR A 61 -25.32 -13.79 -17.68
N THR A 62 -26.04 -13.07 -18.57
CA THR A 62 -27.37 -13.44 -19.04
C THR A 62 -27.41 -13.18 -20.56
N GLY A 63 -27.40 -14.26 -21.35
CA GLY A 63 -27.23 -14.15 -22.80
C GLY A 63 -25.88 -13.51 -23.15
N ASP A 64 -25.88 -12.47 -23.97
CA ASP A 64 -24.70 -11.71 -24.38
C ASP A 64 -24.41 -10.49 -23.48
N THR A 65 -25.16 -10.35 -22.39
CA THR A 65 -24.99 -9.28 -21.38
C THR A 65 -24.18 -9.79 -20.21
N ILE A 66 -23.15 -9.05 -19.83
CA ILE A 66 -22.39 -9.27 -18.62
C ILE A 66 -22.64 -8.14 -17.59
N TYR A 67 -22.98 -8.52 -16.37
CA TYR A 67 -23.04 -7.66 -15.21
C TYR A 67 -21.73 -7.77 -14.45
N ILE A 68 -21.10 -6.63 -14.13
CA ILE A 68 -19.81 -6.60 -13.43
C ILE A 68 -19.85 -5.65 -12.25
N GLU A 69 -19.01 -5.96 -11.25
CA GLU A 69 -18.67 -5.04 -10.16
C GLU A 69 -17.18 -5.14 -9.81
N GLY A 70 -16.61 -4.03 -9.37
CA GLY A 70 -15.21 -3.96 -8.96
C GLY A 70 -14.95 -4.69 -7.66
N THR A 71 -13.73 -5.12 -7.49
CA THR A 71 -13.18 -5.75 -6.28
C THR A 71 -12.13 -4.90 -5.58
N GLY A 72 -11.84 -3.72 -6.13
CA GLY A 72 -10.78 -2.87 -5.64
C GLY A 72 -9.37 -3.28 -6.11
N ASP A 73 -9.25 -4.21 -7.07
CA ASP A 73 -7.95 -4.61 -7.65
C ASP A 73 -7.19 -3.40 -8.21
N PRO A 74 -6.00 -3.07 -7.68
CA PRO A 74 -5.22 -1.93 -8.14
C PRO A 74 -4.41 -2.17 -9.41
N SER A 75 -4.42 -3.39 -9.97
CA SER A 75 -3.49 -3.78 -11.03
C SER A 75 -3.91 -3.35 -12.44
N LEU A 76 -5.23 -3.11 -12.66
CA LEU A 76 -5.79 -2.85 -13.98
C LEU A 76 -5.19 -1.59 -14.62
N LEU A 77 -4.47 -1.78 -15.72
CA LEU A 77 -3.75 -0.72 -16.45
C LEU A 77 -2.82 0.14 -15.56
N HIS A 78 -2.46 -0.35 -14.39
CA HIS A 78 -1.56 0.34 -13.48
C HIS A 78 -0.21 0.60 -14.16
N PRO A 79 0.41 1.79 -14.02
CA PRO A 79 1.65 2.14 -14.73
C PRO A 79 2.79 1.14 -14.57
N TYR A 80 2.87 0.48 -13.42
CA TYR A 80 3.89 -0.54 -13.13
C TYR A 80 3.49 -1.94 -13.61
N PHE A 81 2.27 -2.43 -13.29
CA PHE A 81 1.85 -3.80 -13.60
C PHE A 81 1.41 -3.98 -15.04
N LYS A 82 0.81 -2.94 -15.64
CA LYS A 82 0.26 -2.95 -17.01
C LYS A 82 -0.71 -4.10 -17.26
N ASP A 83 -1.38 -4.59 -16.21
CA ASP A 83 -2.35 -5.67 -16.32
C ASP A 83 -3.56 -5.24 -17.15
N SER A 84 -4.05 -6.16 -17.97
CA SER A 84 -5.23 -5.95 -18.83
C SER A 84 -6.18 -7.16 -18.81
N THR A 85 -6.04 -8.04 -17.84
CA THR A 85 -6.80 -9.30 -17.74
C THR A 85 -8.31 -9.05 -17.76
N ALA A 86 -8.80 -8.10 -16.95
CA ALA A 86 -10.22 -7.74 -16.93
C ALA A 86 -10.70 -7.23 -18.31
N LEU A 87 -9.90 -6.42 -19.01
CA LEU A 87 -10.27 -5.91 -20.33
C LEU A 87 -10.33 -7.03 -21.38
N HIS A 88 -9.35 -7.96 -21.37
CA HIS A 88 -9.37 -9.12 -22.27
C HIS A 88 -10.62 -9.97 -22.06
N PHE A 89 -11.00 -10.21 -20.82
CA PHE A 89 -12.21 -10.93 -20.47
C PHE A 89 -13.47 -10.22 -20.97
N LEU A 90 -13.58 -8.90 -20.75
CA LEU A 90 -14.75 -8.09 -21.10
C LEU A 90 -14.91 -7.87 -22.61
N LYS A 91 -13.85 -7.99 -23.41
CA LYS A 91 -13.95 -7.86 -24.88
C LYS A 91 -14.87 -8.90 -25.51
N GLY A 92 -15.08 -10.03 -24.88
CA GLY A 92 -15.98 -11.10 -25.36
C GLY A 92 -17.47 -10.78 -25.27
N TYR A 93 -17.87 -9.67 -24.61
CA TYR A 93 -19.29 -9.34 -24.38
C TYR A 93 -19.69 -8.08 -25.12
N ASN A 94 -20.91 -8.07 -25.70
CA ASN A 94 -21.44 -6.91 -26.42
C ASN A 94 -22.06 -5.90 -25.46
N HIS A 95 -22.74 -6.38 -24.43
CA HIS A 95 -23.43 -5.54 -23.44
C HIS A 95 -22.80 -5.69 -22.08
N ILE A 96 -22.23 -4.59 -21.57
CA ILE A 96 -21.52 -4.55 -20.27
C ILE A 96 -22.27 -3.61 -19.34
N LYS A 97 -22.69 -4.13 -18.18
CA LYS A 97 -23.40 -3.40 -17.13
C LYS A 97 -22.55 -3.34 -15.87
N LEU A 98 -22.13 -2.13 -15.46
CA LEU A 98 -21.22 -1.88 -14.36
C LEU A 98 -21.95 -1.38 -13.12
N ASN A 99 -21.80 -2.09 -12.01
CA ASN A 99 -22.22 -1.68 -10.68
C ASN A 99 -21.04 -1.18 -9.86
N LEU A 100 -21.09 0.05 -9.36
CA LEU A 100 -20.07 0.65 -8.48
C LEU A 100 -20.59 0.89 -7.04
N ASN A 101 -21.86 0.55 -6.77
CA ASN A 101 -22.50 0.78 -5.48
C ASN A 101 -22.06 -0.17 -4.35
N ASN A 102 -21.19 -1.12 -4.64
CA ASN A 102 -20.58 -1.98 -3.62
C ASN A 102 -19.48 -1.28 -2.80
N PHE A 103 -19.04 -0.08 -3.20
CA PHE A 103 -18.04 0.72 -2.50
C PHE A 103 -18.65 1.45 -1.29
N LYS A 104 -18.28 1.05 -0.08
CA LYS A 104 -18.84 1.55 1.20
C LYS A 104 -17.74 2.08 2.12
N THR A 105 -16.82 2.84 1.52
CA THR A 105 -15.77 3.59 2.24
C THR A 105 -15.58 4.95 1.56
N THR A 106 -14.74 5.80 2.12
CA THR A 106 -14.44 7.12 1.57
C THR A 106 -13.28 7.07 0.61
N ALA A 107 -13.23 7.97 -0.37
CA ALA A 107 -12.11 8.12 -1.30
C ALA A 107 -10.79 8.43 -0.56
N TYR A 108 -10.85 9.20 0.50
CA TYR A 108 -9.72 9.56 1.36
C TYR A 108 -9.81 8.90 2.74
N GLY A 109 -8.67 8.58 3.33
CA GLY A 109 -8.58 8.08 4.69
C GLY A 109 -8.76 9.17 5.75
N PRO A 110 -9.23 8.81 6.97
CA PRO A 110 -9.36 9.76 8.06
C PRO A 110 -8.02 10.43 8.42
N GLY A 111 -8.00 11.77 8.49
CA GLY A 111 -6.81 12.53 8.86
C GLY A 111 -5.74 12.63 7.77
N TRP A 112 -6.07 12.31 6.52
CA TRP A 112 -5.23 12.67 5.38
C TRP A 112 -5.25 14.18 5.19
N ALA A 113 -4.08 14.76 4.88
CA ALA A 113 -3.99 16.20 4.66
C ALA A 113 -4.71 16.57 3.35
N TRP A 114 -5.66 17.51 3.43
CA TRP A 114 -6.41 17.95 2.24
C TRP A 114 -5.49 18.63 1.21
N GLU A 115 -4.42 19.25 1.66
CA GLU A 115 -3.44 19.91 0.79
C GLU A 115 -2.62 18.95 -0.07
N ASP A 116 -2.62 17.66 0.25
CA ASP A 116 -1.90 16.61 -0.48
C ASP A 116 -2.75 15.96 -1.60
N TYR A 117 -3.92 16.52 -1.93
CA TYR A 117 -4.87 15.96 -2.90
C TYR A 117 -4.29 15.73 -4.31
N ASP A 118 -3.23 16.44 -4.67
CA ASP A 118 -2.51 16.33 -5.94
C ASP A 118 -1.16 15.61 -5.80
N ALA A 119 -0.80 15.17 -4.60
CA ALA A 119 0.46 14.47 -4.34
C ALA A 119 0.40 13.01 -4.81
N TYR A 120 1.43 12.55 -5.50
CA TYR A 120 1.52 11.21 -6.09
C TYR A 120 1.26 10.07 -5.09
N TYR A 121 1.47 10.32 -3.80
CA TYR A 121 1.30 9.34 -2.73
C TYR A 121 -0.11 9.32 -2.11
N GLN A 122 -1.05 10.14 -2.61
CA GLN A 122 -2.42 10.25 -2.09
C GLN A 122 -3.50 10.05 -3.18
N PRO A 123 -3.44 9.03 -4.05
CA PRO A 123 -4.54 8.72 -4.94
C PRO A 123 -5.79 8.29 -4.17
N GLU A 124 -6.95 8.61 -4.72
CA GLU A 124 -8.24 8.23 -4.16
C GLU A 124 -8.44 6.71 -4.18
N ARG A 125 -9.09 6.18 -3.14
CA ARG A 125 -9.61 4.81 -3.12
C ARG A 125 -10.81 4.70 -4.05
N SER A 126 -10.98 3.54 -4.71
CA SER A 126 -12.14 3.29 -5.56
C SER A 126 -12.52 1.83 -5.62
N SER A 127 -13.74 1.55 -6.11
CA SER A 127 -14.24 0.18 -6.30
C SER A 127 -13.62 -0.49 -7.52
N PHE A 128 -13.31 0.29 -8.55
CA PHE A 128 -12.80 -0.18 -9.84
C PHE A 128 -11.61 0.69 -10.27
N PRO A 129 -10.45 0.54 -9.61
CA PRO A 129 -9.29 1.36 -9.93
C PRO A 129 -8.77 1.06 -11.34
N MET A 130 -8.40 2.11 -12.04
CA MET A 130 -7.74 2.03 -13.34
C MET A 130 -6.55 2.99 -13.37
N TYR A 131 -5.46 2.59 -13.99
CA TYR A 131 -4.23 3.41 -14.13
C TYR A 131 -3.63 3.85 -12.77
N GLY A 132 -3.90 3.10 -11.68
CA GLY A 132 -3.49 3.49 -10.34
C GLY A 132 -4.18 4.76 -9.81
N ASN A 133 -5.31 5.16 -10.40
CA ASN A 133 -6.04 6.40 -10.15
C ASN A 133 -5.16 7.65 -10.30
N VAL A 134 -4.20 7.61 -11.24
CA VAL A 134 -3.27 8.71 -11.52
C VAL A 134 -3.17 9.00 -13.01
N LEU A 135 -3.01 10.28 -13.32
CA LEU A 135 -2.51 10.75 -14.60
C LEU A 135 -0.99 10.63 -14.61
N SER A 136 -0.44 9.96 -15.60
CA SER A 136 1.00 9.93 -15.85
C SER A 136 1.32 10.69 -17.14
N VAL A 137 2.24 11.65 -17.05
CA VAL A 137 2.79 12.38 -18.20
C VAL A 137 4.26 12.02 -18.33
N TYR A 138 4.60 11.34 -19.40
CA TYR A 138 5.98 10.96 -19.73
C TYR A 138 6.48 11.89 -20.82
N LYS A 139 7.64 12.49 -20.61
CA LYS A 139 8.29 13.32 -21.61
C LYS A 139 9.67 12.76 -21.96
N ASN A 140 9.74 12.12 -23.11
CA ASN A 140 10.98 11.79 -23.81
C ASN A 140 11.05 12.69 -25.07
N ASP A 141 11.24 12.11 -26.24
CA ASP A 141 11.19 12.82 -27.54
C ASP A 141 9.76 13.28 -27.89
N SER A 142 8.76 12.61 -27.33
CA SER A 142 7.35 12.99 -27.43
C SER A 142 6.68 12.96 -26.07
N ILE A 143 5.53 13.64 -25.94
CA ILE A 143 4.73 13.66 -24.72
C ILE A 143 3.70 12.53 -24.79
N THR A 144 3.79 11.58 -23.85
CA THR A 144 2.82 10.50 -23.67
C THR A 144 1.98 10.76 -22.42
N ILE A 145 0.66 10.73 -22.59
CA ILE A 145 -0.33 10.99 -21.54
C ILE A 145 -1.15 9.73 -21.31
N THR A 146 -1.19 9.26 -20.06
CA THR A 146 -1.93 8.07 -19.68
C THR A 146 -2.74 8.31 -18.40
N PRO A 147 -4.08 8.12 -18.38
CA PRO A 147 -4.93 7.75 -19.51
C PRO A 147 -5.12 8.87 -20.53
N SER A 148 -5.28 8.50 -21.82
CA SER A 148 -5.35 9.42 -22.95
C SER A 148 -6.59 10.34 -22.94
N ILE A 149 -7.65 9.97 -22.22
CA ILE A 149 -8.87 10.80 -22.12
C ILE A 149 -8.60 12.17 -21.48
N PHE A 150 -7.51 12.31 -20.70
CA PHE A 150 -7.11 13.57 -20.08
C PHE A 150 -6.25 14.46 -20.97
N LYS A 151 -6.01 14.08 -22.22
CA LYS A 151 -5.12 14.84 -23.12
C LYS A 151 -5.51 16.32 -23.25
N ASN A 152 -6.81 16.59 -23.30
CA ASN A 152 -7.33 17.95 -23.40
C ASN A 152 -7.52 18.66 -22.05
N ASN A 153 -7.22 17.99 -20.96
CA ASN A 153 -7.34 18.51 -19.60
C ASN A 153 -6.01 18.99 -19.02
N ILE A 154 -4.93 18.96 -19.81
CA ILE A 154 -3.59 19.37 -19.38
C ILE A 154 -3.33 20.78 -19.85
N LEU A 155 -3.04 21.65 -18.89
CA LEU A 155 -2.58 23.01 -19.15
C LEU A 155 -1.05 23.05 -18.99
N ALA A 156 -0.36 23.48 -20.08
CA ALA A 156 1.10 23.60 -20.13
C ALA A 156 1.56 24.83 -19.35
N MET A 157 1.62 24.72 -18.04
CA MET A 157 2.03 25.81 -17.14
C MET A 157 2.62 25.28 -15.83
N VAL A 158 3.45 26.09 -15.20
CA VAL A 158 3.90 25.89 -13.83
C VAL A 158 2.83 26.44 -12.87
N ALA A 159 2.38 25.64 -11.96
CA ALA A 159 1.42 26.02 -10.92
C ALA A 159 1.88 25.49 -9.55
N PRO A 160 1.42 26.09 -8.41
CA PRO A 160 1.73 25.60 -7.07
C PRO A 160 1.19 24.18 -6.78
N LYS A 161 0.13 23.80 -7.48
CA LYS A 161 -0.51 22.49 -7.42
C LYS A 161 -0.49 21.83 -8.81
N ALA A 162 -0.40 20.50 -8.84
CA ALA A 162 -0.37 19.75 -10.08
C ALA A 162 -1.76 19.51 -10.69
N ARG A 163 -2.83 19.71 -9.91
CA ARG A 163 -4.23 19.57 -10.34
C ARG A 163 -5.12 20.63 -9.70
N ASP A 164 -6.20 21.01 -10.39
CA ASP A 164 -7.31 21.77 -9.78
C ASP A 164 -7.95 20.96 -8.65
N GLN A 165 -8.37 21.64 -7.58
CA GLN A 165 -8.87 20.98 -6.38
C GLN A 165 -10.16 20.18 -6.61
N HIS A 166 -11.05 20.68 -7.49
CA HIS A 166 -12.41 20.16 -7.68
C HIS A 166 -12.65 19.56 -9.06
N ARG A 167 -11.67 19.65 -9.96
CA ARG A 167 -11.79 19.19 -11.35
C ARG A 167 -10.53 18.44 -11.80
N ASN A 168 -10.70 17.53 -12.73
CA ASN A 168 -9.59 16.85 -13.40
C ASN A 168 -8.99 17.75 -14.50
N ILE A 169 -8.48 18.93 -14.09
CA ILE A 169 -7.65 19.83 -14.89
C ILE A 169 -6.25 19.83 -14.28
N PHE A 170 -5.25 19.51 -15.09
CA PHE A 170 -3.89 19.26 -14.63
C PHE A 170 -2.95 20.36 -15.11
N TYR A 171 -2.03 20.74 -14.25
CA TYR A 171 -0.98 21.72 -14.53
C TYR A 171 0.34 20.98 -14.66
N ASN A 172 0.99 21.09 -15.82
CA ASN A 172 2.23 20.37 -16.07
C ASN A 172 3.25 21.27 -16.77
N ASP A 173 4.46 21.32 -16.23
CA ASP A 173 5.58 21.96 -16.91
C ASP A 173 6.11 21.03 -18.01
N LEU A 174 5.55 21.15 -19.19
CA LEU A 174 5.95 20.35 -20.34
C LEU A 174 7.39 20.61 -20.82
N ASN A 175 8.12 21.55 -20.22
CA ASN A 175 9.54 21.79 -20.53
C ASN A 175 10.48 20.88 -19.72
N LYS A 176 10.03 20.34 -18.60
CA LYS A 176 10.83 19.41 -17.80
C LYS A 176 10.84 18.03 -18.45
N LYS A 177 12.04 17.47 -18.65
CA LYS A 177 12.23 16.08 -19.07
C LYS A 177 12.09 15.18 -17.83
N ASP A 178 10.85 14.92 -17.41
CA ASP A 178 10.57 14.09 -16.25
C ASP A 178 9.20 13.42 -16.38
N THR A 179 9.02 12.34 -15.65
CA THR A 179 7.73 11.70 -15.51
C THR A 179 6.99 12.32 -14.34
N THR A 180 5.85 12.93 -14.61
CA THR A 180 4.96 13.41 -13.55
C THR A 180 3.78 12.46 -13.34
N VAL A 181 3.41 12.27 -12.09
CA VAL A 181 2.29 11.41 -11.68
C VAL A 181 1.41 12.23 -10.77
N THR A 182 0.14 12.43 -11.17
CA THR A 182 -0.82 13.26 -10.44
C THR A 182 -2.12 12.50 -10.24
N PRO A 183 -2.63 12.33 -9.01
CA PRO A 183 -3.93 11.72 -8.74
C PRO A 183 -5.06 12.44 -9.46
N PHE A 184 -6.01 11.69 -10.02
CA PHE A 184 -7.27 12.26 -10.50
C PHE A 184 -8.42 12.01 -9.52
N ILE A 185 -9.46 12.87 -9.59
CA ILE A 185 -10.70 12.69 -8.84
C ILE A 185 -11.47 11.55 -9.50
N VAL A 186 -11.90 10.58 -8.70
CA VAL A 186 -12.61 9.40 -9.15
C VAL A 186 -14.10 9.55 -8.86
N ASP A 187 -14.93 9.45 -9.90
CA ASP A 187 -16.38 9.27 -9.79
C ASP A 187 -16.86 8.16 -10.74
N ASP A 188 -18.09 7.74 -10.59
CA ASP A 188 -18.68 6.65 -11.38
C ASP A 188 -18.66 6.96 -12.88
N THR A 189 -18.87 8.22 -13.26
CA THR A 189 -18.87 8.68 -14.65
C THR A 189 -17.49 8.58 -15.26
N LEU A 190 -16.44 8.95 -14.51
CA LEU A 190 -15.07 8.81 -14.95
C LEU A 190 -14.67 7.34 -15.11
N VAL A 191 -14.99 6.49 -14.11
CA VAL A 191 -14.70 5.04 -14.20
C VAL A 191 -15.34 4.44 -15.43
N LYS A 192 -16.62 4.76 -15.70
CA LYS A 192 -17.30 4.37 -16.94
C LYS A 192 -16.54 4.85 -18.18
N SER A 193 -16.18 6.13 -18.24
CA SER A 193 -15.50 6.72 -19.40
C SER A 193 -14.12 6.11 -19.66
N LEU A 194 -13.38 5.80 -18.59
CA LEU A 194 -12.11 5.09 -18.67
C LEU A 194 -12.29 3.68 -19.24
N LEU A 195 -13.32 2.97 -18.79
CA LEU A 195 -13.62 1.62 -19.24
C LEU A 195 -14.14 1.62 -20.68
N ASP A 196 -15.01 2.54 -21.05
CA ASP A 196 -15.47 2.76 -22.44
C ASP A 196 -14.30 2.97 -23.38
N SER A 197 -13.39 3.86 -23.01
CA SER A 197 -12.18 4.17 -23.78
C SER A 197 -11.24 2.96 -23.91
N ALA A 198 -11.01 2.23 -22.82
CA ALA A 198 -10.12 1.08 -22.81
C ALA A 198 -10.67 -0.10 -23.59
N LEU A 199 -11.98 -0.31 -23.63
CA LEU A 199 -12.67 -1.37 -24.36
C LEU A 199 -13.06 -0.99 -25.79
N ASN A 200 -13.14 0.31 -26.09
CA ASN A 200 -13.79 0.86 -27.27
C ASN A 200 -15.26 0.37 -27.39
N LYS A 201 -15.98 0.38 -26.27
CA LYS A 201 -17.37 -0.06 -26.14
C LYS A 201 -18.12 0.89 -25.22
N ASN A 202 -19.46 0.89 -25.30
CA ASN A 202 -20.29 1.62 -24.34
C ASN A 202 -20.64 0.70 -23.17
N VAL A 203 -20.26 1.10 -21.95
CA VAL A 203 -20.58 0.44 -20.69
C VAL A 203 -21.78 1.15 -20.06
N GLU A 204 -22.76 0.41 -19.59
CA GLU A 204 -23.94 0.95 -18.91
C GLU A 204 -23.72 0.94 -17.39
N LEU A 205 -23.91 2.08 -16.73
CA LEU A 205 -23.94 2.11 -15.27
C LEU A 205 -25.29 1.61 -14.76
N ILE A 206 -25.25 0.72 -13.76
CA ILE A 206 -26.43 0.21 -13.08
C ILE A 206 -26.37 0.49 -11.58
N THR A 207 -27.54 0.70 -10.97
CA THR A 207 -27.63 1.01 -9.55
C THR A 207 -27.68 -0.22 -8.65
N LYS A 208 -28.01 -1.39 -9.18
CA LYS A 208 -28.13 -2.63 -8.43
C LYS A 208 -27.60 -3.81 -9.27
N PHE A 209 -26.71 -4.60 -8.69
CA PHE A 209 -26.30 -5.87 -9.27
C PHE A 209 -27.45 -6.90 -9.12
N PRO A 210 -27.69 -7.78 -10.10
CA PRO A 210 -28.68 -8.85 -9.96
C PRO A 210 -28.48 -9.71 -8.70
N GLU A 211 -29.56 -10.20 -8.12
CA GLU A 211 -29.52 -11.10 -6.96
C GLU A 211 -29.25 -12.54 -7.39
N VAL A 212 -27.98 -12.80 -7.76
CA VAL A 212 -27.51 -14.06 -8.31
C VAL A 212 -26.14 -14.40 -7.74
N ASN A 213 -25.74 -15.66 -7.86
CA ASN A 213 -24.37 -16.06 -7.56
C ASN A 213 -23.39 -15.41 -8.55
N LYS A 214 -22.39 -14.74 -8.01
CA LYS A 214 -21.35 -14.08 -8.77
C LYS A 214 -20.16 -15.02 -9.00
N GLN A 215 -19.60 -14.95 -10.19
CA GLN A 215 -18.31 -15.52 -10.50
C GLN A 215 -17.22 -14.48 -10.35
N THR A 216 -15.96 -14.92 -10.26
CA THR A 216 -14.81 -14.02 -10.06
C THR A 216 -13.77 -14.25 -11.14
N VAL A 217 -13.30 -13.17 -11.73
CA VAL A 217 -12.09 -13.17 -12.58
C VAL A 217 -10.91 -12.78 -11.72
N TYR A 218 -9.80 -13.48 -11.87
CA TYR A 218 -8.54 -13.23 -11.18
C TYR A 218 -7.50 -12.70 -12.15
N SER A 219 -6.66 -11.77 -11.70
CA SER A 219 -5.60 -11.17 -12.50
C SER A 219 -4.20 -11.68 -12.08
N ILE A 220 -3.29 -10.78 -11.81
CA ILE A 220 -1.89 -11.08 -11.51
C ILE A 220 -1.69 -11.73 -10.12
N PRO A 221 -0.53 -12.35 -9.88
CA PRO A 221 -0.19 -12.87 -8.56
C PRO A 221 -0.26 -11.78 -7.49
N THR A 222 -0.95 -12.06 -6.39
CA THR A 222 -1.09 -11.14 -5.24
C THR A 222 0.27 -10.72 -4.70
N ASP A 223 1.25 -11.64 -4.65
CA ASP A 223 2.61 -11.35 -4.18
C ASP A 223 3.31 -10.26 -5.01
N SER A 224 3.00 -10.13 -6.31
CA SER A 224 3.54 -9.04 -7.14
C SER A 224 3.12 -7.67 -6.62
N ILE A 225 1.87 -7.55 -6.15
CA ILE A 225 1.33 -6.31 -5.59
C ILE A 225 1.90 -6.07 -4.20
N LEU A 226 1.96 -7.12 -3.37
CA LEU A 226 2.53 -7.06 -2.02
C LEU A 226 4.00 -6.62 -2.04
N LYS A 227 4.80 -7.22 -2.92
CA LYS A 227 6.21 -6.88 -3.11
C LYS A 227 6.37 -5.42 -3.52
N ARG A 228 5.59 -4.94 -4.50
CA ARG A 228 5.63 -3.54 -4.93
C ARG A 228 5.22 -2.59 -3.82
N MET A 229 4.12 -2.87 -3.11
CA MET A 229 3.66 -2.10 -1.95
C MET A 229 4.76 -1.95 -0.89
N MET A 230 5.42 -3.04 -0.56
CA MET A 230 6.46 -3.05 0.48
C MET A 230 7.74 -2.36 -0.01
N ALA A 231 8.18 -2.62 -1.24
CA ALA A 231 9.45 -2.12 -1.79
C ALA A 231 9.47 -0.60 -1.91
N VAL A 232 8.48 0.01 -2.56
CA VAL A 232 8.44 1.47 -2.78
C VAL A 232 7.52 2.20 -1.82
N SER A 233 6.93 1.47 -0.86
CA SER A 233 6.02 2.03 0.14
C SER A 233 4.76 2.66 -0.48
N ASP A 234 4.21 2.02 -1.51
CA ASP A 234 3.06 2.51 -2.26
C ASP A 234 1.81 2.60 -1.39
N ASN A 235 1.27 3.81 -1.23
CA ASN A 235 0.10 4.04 -0.39
C ASN A 235 -1.18 3.56 -1.06
N PHE A 236 -1.31 3.81 -2.37
CA PHE A 236 -2.48 3.40 -3.12
C PHE A 236 -2.68 1.88 -3.10
N LEU A 237 -1.60 1.13 -3.35
CA LEU A 237 -1.64 -0.32 -3.28
C LEU A 237 -2.04 -0.81 -1.88
N ALA A 238 -1.53 -0.17 -0.82
CA ALA A 238 -1.88 -0.55 0.55
C ALA A 238 -3.36 -0.33 0.87
N GLU A 239 -3.93 0.79 0.43
CA GLU A 239 -5.34 1.10 0.62
C GLU A 239 -6.25 0.13 -0.16
N GLN A 240 -5.91 -0.10 -1.43
CA GLN A 240 -6.69 -0.97 -2.31
C GLN A 240 -6.61 -2.45 -1.90
N LEU A 241 -5.48 -2.92 -1.37
CA LEU A 241 -5.36 -4.30 -0.87
C LEU A 241 -6.33 -4.59 0.29
N LEU A 242 -6.57 -3.63 1.19
CA LEU A 242 -7.57 -3.81 2.24
C LEU A 242 -9.00 -3.77 1.69
N ILE A 243 -9.26 -2.96 0.66
CA ILE A 243 -10.54 -2.95 -0.04
C ILE A 243 -10.75 -4.28 -0.77
N SER A 244 -9.75 -4.78 -1.49
CA SER A 244 -9.79 -6.09 -2.16
C SER A 244 -9.94 -7.24 -1.17
N SER A 245 -9.30 -7.16 0.00
CA SER A 245 -9.50 -8.13 1.08
C SER A 245 -10.96 -8.14 1.55
N SER A 246 -11.58 -6.98 1.68
CA SER A 246 -13.00 -6.92 2.07
C SER A 246 -13.94 -7.49 0.98
N ALA A 247 -13.58 -7.35 -0.30
CA ALA A 247 -14.32 -7.94 -1.42
C ALA A 247 -14.31 -9.48 -1.41
N THR A 248 -13.24 -10.07 -0.87
CA THR A 248 -13.14 -11.53 -0.69
C THR A 248 -13.99 -12.00 0.48
N LEU A 249 -14.08 -11.20 1.54
CA LEU A 249 -14.87 -11.52 2.74
C LEU A 249 -16.37 -11.27 2.56
N SER A 250 -16.75 -10.40 1.63
CA SER A 250 -18.15 -10.02 1.39
C SER A 250 -18.29 -9.30 0.04
N ASP A 251 -19.54 -9.02 -0.37
CA ASP A 251 -19.81 -8.20 -1.57
C ASP A 251 -19.67 -6.68 -1.31
N THR A 252 -19.10 -6.28 -0.19
CA THR A 252 -18.97 -4.86 0.19
C THR A 252 -17.52 -4.47 0.29
N LEU A 253 -17.12 -3.46 -0.46
CA LEU A 253 -15.78 -2.88 -0.43
C LEU A 253 -15.65 -1.89 0.72
N SER A 254 -14.95 -2.29 1.79
CA SER A 254 -14.85 -1.49 3.01
C SER A 254 -13.55 -1.78 3.77
N PHE A 255 -12.73 -0.73 3.95
CA PHE A 255 -11.57 -0.80 4.84
C PHE A 255 -11.92 -1.40 6.21
N ARG A 256 -13.01 -0.91 6.83
CA ARG A 256 -13.40 -1.33 8.18
C ARG A 256 -13.76 -2.81 8.29
N LYS A 257 -14.31 -3.41 7.23
CA LYS A 257 -14.62 -4.85 7.24
C LYS A 257 -13.36 -5.69 7.25
N ALA A 258 -12.39 -5.39 6.39
CA ALA A 258 -11.11 -6.09 6.37
C ALA A 258 -10.34 -5.91 7.69
N GLN A 259 -10.26 -4.68 8.18
CA GLN A 259 -9.63 -4.33 9.45
C GLN A 259 -10.26 -5.10 10.63
N ARG A 260 -11.59 -5.07 10.75
CA ARG A 260 -12.29 -5.76 11.84
C ARG A 260 -12.05 -7.26 11.77
N TYR A 261 -12.19 -7.85 10.59
CA TYR A 261 -11.98 -9.28 10.40
C TYR A 261 -10.59 -9.73 10.87
N ILE A 262 -9.53 -9.05 10.44
CA ILE A 262 -8.18 -9.45 10.82
C ILE A 262 -7.90 -9.25 12.32
N LEU A 263 -8.41 -8.16 12.91
CA LEU A 263 -8.26 -7.89 14.34
C LEU A 263 -8.99 -8.90 15.21
N GLU A 264 -10.19 -9.32 14.81
CA GLU A 264 -11.03 -10.25 15.59
C GLU A 264 -10.60 -11.71 15.41
N HIS A 265 -10.13 -12.13 14.22
CA HIS A 265 -9.89 -13.54 13.92
C HIS A 265 -8.41 -13.95 13.93
N HIS A 266 -7.51 -13.01 13.65
CA HIS A 266 -6.07 -13.31 13.52
C HIS A 266 -5.19 -12.54 14.50
N LEU A 267 -5.66 -11.41 15.02
CA LEU A 267 -4.90 -10.50 15.90
C LEU A 267 -5.61 -10.24 17.24
N ALA A 268 -6.57 -11.07 17.61
CA ALA A 268 -7.30 -10.95 18.90
C ALA A 268 -6.38 -11.11 20.12
N ASP A 269 -5.21 -11.71 19.93
CA ASP A 269 -4.19 -11.93 20.95
C ASP A 269 -3.18 -10.78 21.11
N LEU A 270 -3.37 -9.65 20.39
CA LEU A 270 -2.58 -8.45 20.59
C LEU A 270 -2.79 -7.85 21.98
N LYS A 271 -1.72 -7.72 22.75
CA LYS A 271 -1.79 -7.09 24.09
C LYS A 271 -2.13 -5.59 24.04
N GLN A 272 -1.64 -4.91 22.99
CA GLN A 272 -1.92 -3.50 22.72
C GLN A 272 -2.59 -3.38 21.34
N PRO A 273 -3.94 -3.50 21.27
CA PRO A 273 -4.66 -3.34 20.00
C PRO A 273 -4.39 -1.96 19.37
N PRO A 274 -4.09 -1.89 18.08
CA PRO A 274 -3.76 -0.62 17.44
C PRO A 274 -5.00 0.25 17.22
N ARG A 275 -4.82 1.56 17.24
CA ARG A 275 -5.72 2.46 16.52
C ARG A 275 -5.29 2.46 15.06
N TRP A 276 -6.02 1.76 14.22
CA TRP A 276 -5.68 1.56 12.82
C TRP A 276 -6.78 2.15 11.92
N VAL A 277 -6.48 3.19 11.15
CA VAL A 277 -7.49 3.98 10.42
C VAL A 277 -7.31 3.99 8.90
N ASP A 278 -6.13 3.57 8.38
CA ASP A 278 -5.86 3.41 6.95
C ASP A 278 -4.84 2.29 6.70
N GLY A 279 -4.75 1.84 5.46
CA GLY A 279 -3.86 0.75 5.07
C GLY A 279 -2.41 1.17 4.87
N SER A 280 -2.19 2.43 4.57
CA SER A 280 -0.90 2.97 4.13
C SER A 280 -0.02 3.50 5.26
N GLY A 281 -0.64 3.96 6.35
CA GLY A 281 0.03 4.72 7.40
C GLY A 281 0.21 6.20 7.06
N LEU A 282 -0.51 6.70 6.07
CA LEU A 282 -0.51 8.13 5.72
C LEU A 282 -1.16 8.97 6.83
N SER A 283 -2.20 8.44 7.44
CA SER A 283 -2.86 9.08 8.58
C SER A 283 -2.00 9.08 9.84
N ARG A 284 -1.80 10.26 10.44
CA ARG A 284 -1.18 10.38 11.77
C ARG A 284 -2.07 9.87 12.91
N TYR A 285 -3.33 9.51 12.61
CA TYR A 285 -4.25 8.90 13.59
C TYR A 285 -3.98 7.42 13.81
N ASN A 286 -3.16 6.77 12.97
CA ASN A 286 -2.68 5.43 13.25
C ASN A 286 -1.77 5.43 14.47
N LEU A 287 -2.02 4.50 15.39
CA LEU A 287 -1.22 4.30 16.59
C LEU A 287 -0.92 2.80 16.73
N PHE A 288 0.35 2.45 16.72
CA PHE A 288 0.85 1.10 16.96
C PHE A 288 1.93 1.13 18.04
N THR A 289 2.13 0.02 18.72
CA THR A 289 3.26 -0.14 19.63
C THR A 289 4.38 -0.94 18.94
N PRO A 290 5.66 -0.76 19.30
CA PRO A 290 6.72 -1.65 18.82
C PRO A 290 6.41 -3.13 19.05
N GLU A 291 5.86 -3.48 20.20
CA GLU A 291 5.48 -4.86 20.56
C GLU A 291 4.36 -5.38 19.65
N SER A 292 3.34 -4.58 19.33
CA SER A 292 2.27 -5.00 18.42
C SER A 292 2.76 -5.26 16.99
N LEU A 293 3.69 -4.42 16.48
CA LEU A 293 4.30 -4.66 15.16
C LEU A 293 5.16 -5.91 15.13
N VAL A 294 5.97 -6.16 16.19
CA VAL A 294 6.77 -7.39 16.30
C VAL A 294 5.86 -8.62 16.44
N HIS A 295 4.74 -8.51 17.14
CA HIS A 295 3.76 -9.60 17.22
C HIS A 295 3.19 -9.97 15.83
N ILE A 296 2.80 -8.98 15.02
CA ILE A 296 2.34 -9.22 13.65
C ILE A 296 3.45 -9.83 12.78
N LEU A 297 4.68 -9.31 12.88
CA LEU A 297 5.84 -9.86 12.17
C LEU A 297 6.16 -11.29 12.61
N LYS A 298 6.01 -11.62 13.90
CA LYS A 298 6.16 -12.98 14.42
C LYS A 298 5.13 -13.94 13.79
N LYS A 299 3.87 -13.52 13.68
CA LYS A 299 2.85 -14.33 12.98
C LYS A 299 3.22 -14.55 11.51
N ILE A 300 3.64 -13.51 10.79
CA ILE A 300 4.13 -13.67 9.41
C ILE A 300 5.29 -14.66 9.35
N TYR A 301 6.25 -14.57 10.28
CA TYR A 301 7.41 -15.45 10.34
C TYR A 301 7.04 -16.92 10.58
N MET A 302 6.02 -17.18 11.38
CA MET A 302 5.53 -18.54 11.69
C MET A 302 4.65 -19.12 10.59
N GLU A 303 3.97 -18.28 9.81
CA GLU A 303 2.95 -18.69 8.83
C GLU A 303 3.49 -18.74 7.39
N GLN A 304 4.61 -18.07 7.11
CA GLN A 304 5.18 -17.96 5.76
C GLN A 304 6.59 -18.55 5.69
N SER A 305 7.00 -19.04 4.52
CA SER A 305 8.39 -19.44 4.31
C SER A 305 9.34 -18.24 4.41
N GLN A 306 10.52 -18.47 4.93
CA GLN A 306 11.55 -17.42 5.06
C GLN A 306 11.91 -16.79 3.70
N GLU A 307 11.99 -17.61 2.64
CA GLU A 307 12.23 -17.16 1.28
C GLU A 307 11.16 -16.15 0.82
N ARG A 308 9.87 -16.47 1.03
CA ARG A 308 8.75 -15.57 0.68
C ARG A 308 8.82 -14.27 1.47
N ILE A 309 9.12 -14.34 2.78
CA ILE A 309 9.26 -13.15 3.63
C ILE A 309 10.34 -12.23 3.08
N PHE A 310 11.53 -12.77 2.80
CA PHE A 310 12.67 -11.98 2.32
C PHE A 310 12.48 -11.44 0.90
N ASP A 311 11.65 -12.10 0.08
CA ASP A 311 11.25 -11.57 -1.23
C ASP A 311 10.24 -10.41 -1.12
N LEU A 312 9.36 -10.44 -0.12
CA LEU A 312 8.33 -9.41 0.08
C LEU A 312 8.87 -8.13 0.75
N PHE A 313 9.88 -8.25 1.63
CA PHE A 313 10.41 -7.09 2.36
C PHE A 313 11.61 -6.46 1.64
N PRO A 314 11.71 -5.11 1.62
CA PRO A 314 12.93 -4.44 1.16
C PRO A 314 14.17 -4.91 1.89
N ALA A 315 15.23 -5.18 1.15
CA ALA A 315 16.52 -5.59 1.67
C ALA A 315 17.47 -4.40 1.82
N GLY A 316 18.11 -4.29 2.97
CA GLY A 316 19.05 -3.22 3.29
C GLY A 316 20.25 -3.20 2.33
N GLY A 317 20.59 -2.01 1.80
CA GLY A 317 21.62 -1.80 0.82
C GLY A 317 21.31 -2.29 -0.60
N VAL A 318 20.12 -2.88 -0.83
CA VAL A 318 19.80 -3.56 -2.10
C VAL A 318 18.51 -3.04 -2.75
N SER A 319 17.42 -2.91 -2.01
CA SER A 319 16.14 -2.66 -2.67
C SER A 319 15.22 -1.68 -1.95
N GLY A 320 14.33 -1.07 -2.75
CA GLY A 320 13.23 -0.24 -2.28
C GLY A 320 13.69 0.96 -1.45
N THR A 321 12.98 1.24 -0.37
CA THR A 321 13.29 2.38 0.52
C THR A 321 14.57 2.20 1.34
N LEU A 322 15.20 1.03 1.28
CA LEU A 322 16.42 0.70 2.02
C LEU A 322 17.68 0.61 1.12
N THR A 323 17.57 0.90 -0.18
CA THR A 323 18.67 0.76 -1.16
C THR A 323 19.97 1.43 -0.70
N ASN A 324 19.89 2.59 -0.04
CA ASN A 324 21.07 3.35 0.40
C ASN A 324 21.35 3.24 1.91
N TRP A 325 20.70 2.28 2.60
CA TRP A 325 20.78 2.16 4.05
C TRP A 325 20.89 0.71 4.50
N TYR A 326 21.58 0.47 5.60
CA TYR A 326 21.65 -0.83 6.28
C TYR A 326 22.22 -1.96 5.41
N GLY A 327 23.15 -1.62 4.51
CA GLY A 327 23.79 -2.62 3.64
C GLY A 327 24.72 -3.56 4.39
N GLY A 328 24.71 -4.83 4.00
CA GLY A 328 25.73 -5.80 4.38
C GLY A 328 26.94 -5.72 3.44
N ILE A 329 28.05 -6.41 3.81
CA ILE A 329 29.27 -6.44 2.97
C ILE A 329 29.05 -7.34 1.74
N ASN A 330 28.54 -8.56 1.93
CA ASN A 330 28.34 -9.54 0.86
C ASN A 330 26.85 -9.81 0.60
N GLU A 331 26.05 -9.87 1.66
CA GLU A 331 24.62 -10.16 1.60
C GLU A 331 23.81 -9.18 2.45
N PRO A 332 22.55 -8.95 2.12
CA PRO A 332 21.64 -8.21 2.99
C PRO A 332 21.48 -8.94 4.33
N TYR A 333 21.56 -8.20 5.41
CA TYR A 333 21.31 -8.73 6.75
C TYR A 333 20.01 -8.19 7.36
N LEU A 334 19.38 -7.20 6.70
CA LEU A 334 18.18 -6.53 7.19
C LEU A 334 17.10 -6.55 6.09
N TYR A 335 15.90 -7.01 6.47
CA TYR A 335 14.72 -7.08 5.62
C TYR A 335 13.58 -6.37 6.35
N ALA A 336 13.24 -5.14 5.96
CA ALA A 336 12.37 -4.34 6.79
C ALA A 336 11.51 -3.34 6.02
N LYS A 337 10.37 -2.99 6.61
CA LYS A 337 9.53 -1.89 6.15
C LYS A 337 9.88 -0.62 6.89
N SER A 338 10.22 0.43 6.14
CA SER A 338 10.39 1.77 6.67
C SER A 338 9.08 2.55 6.72
N GLY A 339 8.95 3.44 7.69
CA GLY A 339 7.88 4.41 7.80
C GLY A 339 8.43 5.82 8.03
N SER A 340 8.04 6.77 7.20
CA SER A 340 8.49 8.17 7.28
C SER A 340 7.33 9.14 7.14
N LEU A 341 7.25 10.10 8.05
CA LEU A 341 6.45 11.31 7.98
C LEU A 341 7.29 12.46 8.53
N GLY A 342 6.83 13.70 8.43
CA GLY A 342 7.51 14.80 9.12
C GLY A 342 7.69 14.50 10.61
N ASN A 343 8.95 14.48 11.10
CA ASN A 343 9.33 14.17 12.48
C ASN A 343 9.05 12.73 12.96
N VAL A 344 8.86 11.78 12.03
CA VAL A 344 8.63 10.36 12.31
C VAL A 344 9.51 9.52 11.41
N TYR A 345 10.27 8.59 11.99
CA TYR A 345 10.97 7.52 11.28
C TYR A 345 10.88 6.22 12.06
N CYS A 346 10.28 5.22 11.45
CA CYS A 346 10.10 3.89 12.00
C CYS A 346 10.69 2.84 11.06
N LEU A 347 11.18 1.75 11.62
CA LEU A 347 11.67 0.60 10.88
C LEU A 347 11.29 -0.67 11.63
N SER A 348 10.65 -1.61 10.94
CA SER A 348 10.21 -2.88 11.55
C SER A 348 10.39 -4.01 10.55
N GLY A 349 10.86 -5.15 11.00
CA GLY A 349 11.15 -6.29 10.13
C GLY A 349 12.04 -7.34 10.76
N TYR A 350 12.94 -7.90 9.96
CA TYR A 350 13.79 -9.04 10.28
C TYR A 350 15.26 -8.68 10.11
N LEU A 351 16.09 -9.17 11.02
CA LEU A 351 17.54 -9.02 10.99
C LEU A 351 18.19 -10.40 11.08
N ARG A 352 19.05 -10.74 10.12
CA ARG A 352 19.89 -11.94 10.16
C ARG A 352 21.22 -11.63 10.82
N THR A 353 21.58 -12.45 11.79
CA THR A 353 22.86 -12.34 12.49
C THR A 353 23.94 -13.17 11.81
N LYS A 354 25.21 -12.95 12.15
CA LYS A 354 26.33 -13.78 11.67
C LYS A 354 26.30 -15.22 12.22
N SER A 355 25.57 -15.44 13.31
CA SER A 355 25.32 -16.77 13.87
C SER A 355 24.12 -17.49 13.22
N ASP A 356 23.63 -16.96 12.08
CA ASP A 356 22.50 -17.47 11.29
C ASP A 356 21.15 -17.46 12.03
N LYS A 357 20.98 -16.58 13.01
CA LYS A 357 19.69 -16.35 13.67
C LYS A 357 18.91 -15.26 12.96
N THR A 358 17.60 -15.36 13.01
CA THR A 358 16.68 -14.29 12.57
C THR A 358 16.06 -13.63 13.77
N LEU A 359 16.31 -12.33 13.95
CA LEU A 359 15.67 -11.49 14.96
C LEU A 359 14.51 -10.72 14.34
N ILE A 360 13.45 -10.54 15.09
CA ILE A 360 12.30 -9.69 14.71
C ILE A 360 12.39 -8.40 15.50
N PHE A 361 12.24 -7.26 14.84
CA PHE A 361 12.41 -5.98 15.50
C PHE A 361 11.39 -4.92 15.07
N SER A 362 11.17 -3.95 15.95
CA SER A 362 10.52 -2.68 15.65
C SER A 362 11.22 -1.56 16.41
N ILE A 363 11.68 -0.53 15.69
CA ILE A 363 12.25 0.70 16.24
C ILE A 363 11.43 1.88 15.71
N MET A 364 10.85 2.65 16.62
CA MET A 364 9.96 3.76 16.31
C MET A 364 10.49 5.05 16.93
N ASN A 365 10.83 6.03 16.08
CA ASN A 365 11.27 7.35 16.50
C ASN A 365 10.20 8.37 16.10
N ASN A 366 9.64 9.06 17.09
CA ASN A 366 8.63 10.09 16.88
C ASN A 366 9.07 11.43 17.49
N HIS A 367 8.60 12.52 16.89
CA HIS A 367 8.79 13.90 17.39
C HIS A 367 10.25 14.34 17.48
N TYR A 368 11.13 13.80 16.65
CA TYR A 368 12.51 14.28 16.55
C TYR A 368 12.60 15.55 15.70
N LYS A 369 13.63 16.36 15.94
CA LYS A 369 13.93 17.59 15.19
C LYS A 369 15.21 17.48 14.35
N GLN A 370 16.04 16.50 14.62
CA GLN A 370 17.28 16.23 13.91
C GLN A 370 17.00 15.79 12.47
N PRO A 371 17.96 15.88 11.56
CA PRO A 371 17.84 15.26 10.24
C PRO A 371 17.58 13.75 10.35
N THR A 372 16.65 13.23 9.55
CA THR A 372 16.30 11.79 9.54
C THR A 372 17.52 10.89 9.27
N GLU A 373 18.50 11.40 8.55
CA GLU A 373 19.77 10.71 8.28
C GLU A 373 20.52 10.36 9.57
N GLU A 374 20.54 11.25 10.56
CA GLU A 374 21.18 10.99 11.85
C GLU A 374 20.47 9.89 12.66
N ILE A 375 19.13 9.84 12.54
CA ILE A 375 18.34 8.74 13.13
C ILE A 375 18.75 7.40 12.48
N LYS A 376 18.80 7.36 11.14
CA LYS A 376 19.17 6.15 10.37
C LYS A 376 20.57 5.67 10.69
N LYS A 377 21.56 6.57 10.75
CA LYS A 377 22.95 6.23 11.12
C LYS A 377 23.03 5.55 12.49
N ARG A 378 22.31 6.08 13.48
CA ARG A 378 22.29 5.50 14.83
C ARG A 378 21.60 4.15 14.89
N MET A 379 20.49 4.01 14.16
CA MET A 379 19.83 2.71 14.03
C MET A 379 20.74 1.68 13.35
N GLN A 380 21.50 2.09 12.34
CA GLN A 380 22.46 1.22 11.64
C GLN A 380 23.49 0.65 12.60
N LEU A 381 24.08 1.49 13.49
CA LEU A 381 25.03 1.01 14.51
C LEU A 381 24.43 -0.04 15.45
N VAL A 382 23.13 0.11 15.79
CA VAL A 382 22.44 -0.89 16.61
C VAL A 382 22.27 -2.20 15.85
N PHE A 383 21.87 -2.14 14.58
CA PHE A 383 21.69 -3.34 13.76
C PHE A 383 23.01 -4.07 13.46
N GLU A 384 24.07 -3.33 13.18
CA GLU A 384 25.40 -3.90 12.97
C GLU A 384 25.92 -4.58 14.24
N ASN A 385 25.71 -3.97 15.40
CA ASN A 385 26.08 -4.59 16.67
C ASN A 385 25.29 -5.89 16.93
N LEU A 386 23.99 -5.89 16.70
CA LEU A 386 23.15 -7.11 16.82
C LEU A 386 23.58 -8.18 15.81
N ARG A 387 23.82 -7.79 14.54
CA ARG A 387 24.30 -8.72 13.51
C ARG A 387 25.60 -9.41 13.91
N ASP A 388 26.53 -8.66 14.48
CA ASP A 388 27.90 -9.11 14.70
C ASP A 388 28.09 -9.88 16.01
N HIS A 389 27.25 -9.63 17.03
CA HIS A 389 27.50 -10.16 18.38
C HIS A 389 26.35 -11.04 18.93
N TYR A 390 25.25 -11.18 18.24
CA TYR A 390 24.15 -12.07 18.64
C TYR A 390 24.05 -13.25 17.67
#